data_dda8b125df20b4cb22fa5dc427652936
#
_entry.id   dda8b125df20b4cb22fa5dc427652936
#
_cell.length_a   1.000
_cell.length_b   1.000
_cell.length_c   1.000
_cell.angle_alpha   90.00
_cell.angle_beta   90.00
_cell.angle_gamma   90.00
#
_symmetry.space_group_name_H-M   'P 1'
#
loop_
_entity.id
_entity.type
_entity.pdbx_description
1 polymer ?
#
loop_
_entity_poly.entity_id
_entity_poly.type
_entity_poly.pdbx_seq_one_letter_code
_entity_poly.pdbx_strand_id
1 'polypeptide(L)'
;KKGFGHWLFNRFAANPPVFISTVNPEIRAKVGTNLLHDYGYFNGTVRFQTVPDKKDSLKASIRYTVDMKDPYYIDTVYYTRFNPRTLRIMERGRRGSLLTPGEQFNVSDLDAERSRISTLLRNRGYFYFRPDYMKYQADTLLNPGHVSLRLIPVPGLPDAAQRPYYVGKTSVFLYGKGGEAPNSTLEYRGLDIHYYKKMQVRPNMLYRWLNYQAYVRNDSLRNSAHSRLYSQYRQTRIQERLSQLSIFRYLDLQYIPQDSTATCDTLNVRLQATFDKPYDAELEFNLTTKSNNQTG
;
A
#
# COMPACT_ATOMS: atom_id res chain seq x y z
N LYS A 1 -25.29 -34.67 -40.56
CA LYS A 1 -24.73 -33.36 -40.99
C LYS A 1 -25.24 -32.32 -40.02
N LYS A 2 -24.33 -31.79 -39.16
CA LYS A 2 -24.66 -30.68 -38.25
C LYS A 2 -24.77 -29.42 -39.09
N GLY A 3 -25.95 -28.78 -39.15
CA GLY A 3 -26.26 -27.66 -40.01
C GLY A 3 -25.50 -26.38 -39.58
N PHE A 4 -25.44 -25.42 -40.51
CA PHE A 4 -24.80 -24.10 -40.32
C PHE A 4 -25.25 -23.39 -39.03
N GLY A 5 -26.50 -23.52 -38.60
CA GLY A 5 -27.00 -22.96 -37.33
C GLY A 5 -26.34 -23.54 -36.08
N HIS A 6 -25.99 -24.85 -36.09
CA HIS A 6 -25.29 -25.49 -35.00
C HIS A 6 -23.83 -25.01 -34.89
N TRP A 7 -23.18 -24.71 -36.04
CA TRP A 7 -21.86 -24.13 -36.08
C TRP A 7 -21.85 -22.70 -35.52
N LEU A 8 -22.87 -21.90 -35.92
CA LEU A 8 -23.01 -20.52 -35.46
C LEU A 8 -23.28 -20.43 -33.95
N PHE A 9 -24.16 -21.30 -33.43
CA PHE A 9 -24.46 -21.40 -31.99
C PHE A 9 -23.24 -21.79 -31.19
N ASN A 10 -22.47 -22.79 -31.64
CA ASN A 10 -21.24 -23.20 -30.94
C ASN A 10 -20.16 -22.15 -30.95
N ARG A 11 -20.12 -21.26 -31.97
CA ARG A 11 -19.08 -20.20 -32.07
C ARG A 11 -19.40 -18.97 -31.25
N PHE A 12 -20.67 -18.62 -31.05
CA PHE A 12 -21.08 -17.38 -30.43
C PHE A 12 -21.84 -17.54 -29.10
N ALA A 13 -22.43 -18.69 -28.83
CA ALA A 13 -23.27 -18.89 -27.65
C ALA A 13 -22.85 -20.05 -26.75
N ALA A 14 -22.05 -21.00 -27.24
CA ALA A 14 -21.60 -22.13 -26.45
C ALA A 14 -20.23 -21.83 -25.80
N ASN A 15 -20.19 -21.86 -24.48
CA ASN A 15 -18.91 -21.90 -23.77
C ASN A 15 -18.17 -23.20 -24.16
N PRO A 16 -16.85 -23.13 -24.46
CA PRO A 16 -16.10 -24.35 -24.76
C PRO A 16 -16.17 -25.33 -23.59
N PRO A 17 -16.23 -26.64 -23.87
CA PRO A 17 -16.29 -27.66 -22.81
C PRO A 17 -15.00 -27.53 -21.94
N VAL A 18 -15.20 -27.48 -20.63
CA VAL A 18 -14.09 -27.46 -19.67
C VAL A 18 -13.78 -28.91 -19.30
N PHE A 19 -12.54 -29.35 -19.57
CA PHE A 19 -12.10 -30.69 -19.20
C PHE A 19 -11.75 -30.75 -17.71
N ILE A 20 -12.07 -31.88 -17.05
CA ILE A 20 -11.74 -32.11 -15.62
C ILE A 20 -10.23 -31.97 -15.37
N SER A 21 -9.40 -32.40 -16.33
CA SER A 21 -7.94 -32.23 -16.26
C SER A 21 -7.48 -30.77 -16.16
N THR A 22 -8.23 -29.81 -16.72
CA THR A 22 -7.91 -28.38 -16.64
C THR A 22 -8.43 -27.72 -15.35
N VAL A 23 -9.39 -28.33 -14.67
CA VAL A 23 -9.97 -27.80 -13.42
C VAL A 23 -9.05 -28.03 -12.22
N ASN A 24 -8.18 -29.06 -12.27
CA ASN A 24 -7.29 -29.45 -11.18
C ASN A 24 -7.99 -29.48 -9.80
N PRO A 25 -8.93 -30.40 -9.57
CA PRO A 25 -9.78 -30.40 -8.39
C PRO A 25 -8.99 -30.60 -7.09
N GLU A 26 -7.87 -31.32 -7.15
CA GLU A 26 -6.95 -31.51 -6.03
C GLU A 26 -6.33 -30.19 -5.57
N ILE A 27 -5.82 -29.39 -6.50
CA ILE A 27 -5.25 -28.06 -6.19
C ILE A 27 -6.32 -27.16 -5.58
N ARG A 28 -7.54 -27.18 -6.13
CA ARG A 28 -8.66 -26.37 -5.59
C ARG A 28 -9.05 -26.81 -4.18
N ALA A 29 -9.07 -28.11 -3.90
CA ALA A 29 -9.33 -28.63 -2.56
C ALA A 29 -8.24 -28.19 -1.57
N LYS A 30 -6.96 -28.24 -1.99
CA LYS A 30 -5.83 -27.76 -1.18
C LYS A 30 -5.92 -26.26 -0.92
N VAL A 31 -6.24 -25.45 -1.94
CA VAL A 31 -6.46 -24.00 -1.77
C VAL A 31 -7.61 -23.74 -0.81
N GLY A 32 -8.71 -24.49 -0.92
CA GLY A 32 -9.83 -24.40 0.02
C GLY A 32 -9.42 -24.74 1.45
N THR A 33 -8.60 -25.77 1.65
CA THR A 33 -8.06 -26.11 2.98
C THR A 33 -7.15 -25.01 3.53
N ASN A 34 -6.26 -24.45 2.71
CA ASN A 34 -5.42 -23.32 3.13
C ASN A 34 -6.28 -22.12 3.51
N LEU A 35 -7.33 -21.84 2.75
CA LEU A 35 -8.28 -20.76 3.07
C LEU A 35 -8.95 -20.98 4.45
N LEU A 36 -9.34 -22.22 4.78
CA LEU A 36 -9.84 -22.53 6.11
C LEU A 36 -8.81 -22.22 7.20
N HIS A 37 -7.55 -22.60 6.99
CA HIS A 37 -6.46 -22.29 7.93
C HIS A 37 -6.24 -20.78 8.07
N ASP A 38 -6.33 -20.00 7.00
CA ASP A 38 -6.20 -18.55 7.03
C ASP A 38 -7.28 -17.88 7.89
N TYR A 39 -8.44 -18.52 8.04
CA TYR A 39 -9.53 -18.09 8.92
C TYR A 39 -9.56 -18.80 10.28
N GLY A 40 -8.48 -19.50 10.66
CA GLY A 40 -8.35 -20.11 11.98
C GLY A 40 -8.94 -21.53 12.11
N TYR A 41 -9.47 -22.11 11.04
CA TYR A 41 -9.96 -23.49 11.05
C TYR A 41 -8.79 -24.48 10.79
N PHE A 42 -7.80 -24.53 11.69
CA PHE A 42 -6.56 -25.28 11.47
C PHE A 42 -6.77 -26.80 11.31
N ASN A 43 -7.86 -27.34 11.85
CA ASN A 43 -8.24 -28.74 11.70
C ASN A 43 -9.23 -28.94 10.53
N GLY A 44 -9.59 -27.86 9.82
CA GLY A 44 -10.49 -27.89 8.70
C GLY A 44 -9.87 -28.53 7.47
N THR A 45 -10.67 -29.25 6.69
CA THR A 45 -10.24 -29.91 5.45
C THR A 45 -11.26 -29.75 4.35
N VAL A 46 -10.79 -29.66 3.12
CA VAL A 46 -11.62 -29.73 1.92
C VAL A 46 -11.24 -30.96 1.12
N ARG A 47 -12.23 -31.80 0.83
CA ARG A 47 -12.07 -33.01 0.01
C ARG A 47 -12.86 -32.84 -1.28
N PHE A 48 -12.47 -33.54 -2.35
CA PHE A 48 -13.20 -33.55 -3.59
C PHE A 48 -13.54 -34.95 -4.02
N GLN A 49 -14.60 -35.10 -4.80
CA GLN A 49 -15.03 -36.33 -5.43
C GLN A 49 -15.53 -36.03 -6.85
N THR A 50 -15.04 -36.77 -7.81
CA THR A 50 -15.56 -36.71 -9.18
C THR A 50 -16.79 -37.61 -9.28
N VAL A 51 -17.92 -37.03 -9.66
CA VAL A 51 -19.20 -37.73 -9.80
C VAL A 51 -19.56 -37.84 -11.31
N PRO A 52 -19.47 -39.03 -11.92
CA PRO A 52 -19.89 -39.21 -13.31
C PRO A 52 -21.37 -38.87 -13.53
N ASP A 53 -21.69 -38.32 -14.68
CA ASP A 53 -23.08 -38.09 -15.05
C ASP A 53 -23.76 -39.44 -15.39
N LYS A 54 -25.00 -39.61 -14.93
CA LYS A 54 -25.75 -40.87 -15.12
C LYS A 54 -26.22 -41.09 -16.57
N LYS A 55 -26.33 -40.02 -17.36
CA LYS A 55 -26.84 -40.04 -18.71
C LYS A 55 -25.77 -39.94 -19.79
N ASP A 56 -24.59 -39.38 -19.44
CA ASP A 56 -23.50 -39.13 -20.36
C ASP A 56 -22.15 -39.46 -19.70
N SER A 57 -21.59 -40.60 -20.06
CA SER A 57 -20.29 -41.05 -19.49
C SER A 57 -19.11 -40.15 -19.78
N LEU A 58 -19.25 -39.20 -20.72
CA LEU A 58 -18.22 -38.20 -21.05
C LEU A 58 -18.33 -36.96 -20.18
N LYS A 59 -19.37 -36.87 -19.33
CA LYS A 59 -19.59 -35.77 -18.41
C LYS A 59 -19.39 -36.19 -16.96
N ALA A 60 -18.81 -35.32 -16.17
CA ALA A 60 -18.72 -35.50 -14.73
C ALA A 60 -18.80 -34.14 -14.03
N SER A 61 -19.25 -34.16 -12.80
CA SER A 61 -19.25 -33.03 -11.88
C SER A 61 -18.22 -33.26 -10.77
N ILE A 62 -17.66 -32.18 -10.24
CA ILE A 62 -16.78 -32.24 -9.08
C ILE A 62 -17.55 -31.73 -7.87
N ARG A 63 -17.66 -32.57 -6.84
CA ARG A 63 -18.27 -32.22 -5.57
C ARG A 63 -17.15 -31.97 -4.56
N TYR A 64 -17.17 -30.79 -3.97
CA TYR A 64 -16.29 -30.45 -2.84
C TYR A 64 -17.08 -30.62 -1.54
N THR A 65 -16.47 -31.27 -0.56
CA THR A 65 -17.00 -31.42 0.79
C THR A 65 -16.07 -30.69 1.73
N VAL A 66 -16.61 -29.74 2.48
CA VAL A 66 -15.87 -28.92 3.45
C VAL A 66 -16.21 -29.42 4.85
N ASP A 67 -15.19 -29.79 5.62
CA ASP A 67 -15.27 -30.12 7.05
C ASP A 67 -14.51 -29.03 7.80
N MET A 68 -15.21 -28.06 8.39
CA MET A 68 -14.58 -26.84 8.96
C MET A 68 -13.97 -27.08 10.34
N LYS A 69 -14.55 -27.99 11.17
CA LYS A 69 -14.22 -28.10 12.60
C LYS A 69 -14.39 -26.75 13.34
N ASP A 70 -13.92 -26.68 14.58
CA ASP A 70 -14.00 -25.46 15.38
C ASP A 70 -12.88 -24.49 15.00
N PRO A 71 -13.15 -23.16 14.97
CA PRO A 71 -12.12 -22.16 14.73
C PRO A 71 -11.26 -21.95 15.97
N TYR A 72 -10.07 -21.46 15.74
CA TYR A 72 -9.15 -21.02 16.81
C TYR A 72 -9.32 -19.52 17.06
N TYR A 73 -9.16 -19.13 18.32
CA TYR A 73 -9.29 -17.74 18.78
C TYR A 73 -7.94 -17.22 19.26
N ILE A 74 -7.72 -15.92 19.12
CA ILE A 74 -6.50 -15.26 19.63
C ILE A 74 -6.53 -15.30 21.17
N ASP A 75 -5.48 -15.85 21.77
CA ASP A 75 -5.28 -15.85 23.22
C ASP A 75 -4.52 -14.59 23.64
N THR A 76 -3.27 -14.50 23.26
CA THR A 76 -2.38 -13.38 23.62
C THR A 76 -1.51 -12.95 22.45
N VAL A 77 -1.11 -11.67 22.46
CA VAL A 77 -0.22 -11.10 21.45
C VAL A 77 0.97 -10.44 22.14
N TYR A 78 2.19 -10.90 21.82
CA TYR A 78 3.43 -10.38 22.39
C TYR A 78 4.31 -9.76 21.30
N TYR A 79 4.97 -8.64 21.63
CA TYR A 79 6.02 -8.04 20.80
C TYR A 79 7.36 -8.34 21.45
N THR A 80 8.27 -9.05 20.76
CA THR A 80 9.55 -9.48 21.33
C THR A 80 10.69 -9.38 20.33
N ARG A 81 11.94 -9.37 20.82
CA ARG A 81 13.18 -9.37 20.02
C ARG A 81 13.44 -8.12 19.18
N PHE A 82 12.65 -7.07 19.32
CA PHE A 82 12.98 -5.75 18.75
C PHE A 82 13.87 -4.98 19.71
N ASN A 83 14.56 -3.94 19.21
CA ASN A 83 15.32 -3.07 20.10
C ASN A 83 14.39 -2.37 21.11
N PRO A 84 14.90 -1.97 22.31
CA PRO A 84 14.07 -1.42 23.39
C PRO A 84 13.30 -0.17 23.02
N ARG A 85 13.82 0.67 22.08
CA ARG A 85 13.16 1.88 21.62
C ARG A 85 11.94 1.53 20.74
N THR A 86 12.11 0.58 19.83
CA THR A 86 11.03 0.09 18.94
C THR A 86 9.93 -0.57 19.78
N LEU A 87 10.29 -1.46 20.72
CA LEU A 87 9.33 -2.10 21.62
C LEU A 87 8.49 -1.09 22.38
N ARG A 88 9.11 -0.06 22.96
CA ARG A 88 8.36 1.00 23.68
C ARG A 88 7.35 1.72 22.78
N ILE A 89 7.67 1.94 21.51
CA ILE A 89 6.75 2.58 20.57
C ILE A 89 5.58 1.63 20.25
N MET A 90 5.86 0.35 20.00
CA MET A 90 4.87 -0.66 19.70
C MET A 90 3.91 -0.85 20.89
N GLU A 91 4.44 -0.95 22.10
CA GLU A 91 3.65 -1.11 23.33
C GLU A 91 2.75 0.11 23.61
N ARG A 92 3.26 1.33 23.43
CA ARG A 92 2.43 2.54 23.53
C ARG A 92 1.31 2.59 22.49
N GLY A 93 1.54 1.98 21.33
CA GLY A 93 0.56 1.87 20.24
C GLY A 93 -0.39 0.68 20.36
N ARG A 94 -0.28 -0.15 21.41
CA ARG A 94 -1.07 -1.38 21.60
C ARG A 94 -2.58 -1.14 21.66
N ARG A 95 -3.03 0.00 22.20
CA ARG A 95 -4.46 0.35 22.23
C ARG A 95 -5.16 0.40 20.89
N GLY A 96 -4.40 0.58 19.81
CA GLY A 96 -4.90 0.55 18.43
C GLY A 96 -4.64 -0.77 17.72
N SER A 97 -4.30 -1.85 18.43
CA SER A 97 -4.09 -3.18 17.84
C SER A 97 -5.38 -3.69 17.20
N LEU A 98 -5.23 -4.33 16.05
CA LEU A 98 -6.31 -5.01 15.35
C LEU A 98 -6.45 -6.47 15.82
N LEU A 99 -5.53 -6.94 16.65
CA LEU A 99 -5.54 -8.29 17.20
C LEU A 99 -6.02 -8.24 18.65
N THR A 100 -7.28 -8.60 18.85
CA THR A 100 -7.92 -8.58 20.15
C THR A 100 -8.02 -10.00 20.71
N PRO A 101 -7.57 -10.26 21.96
CA PRO A 101 -7.80 -11.55 22.61
C PRO A 101 -9.29 -11.93 22.63
N GLY A 102 -9.60 -13.19 22.30
CA GLY A 102 -10.97 -13.70 22.19
C GLY A 102 -11.58 -13.55 20.79
N GLU A 103 -10.99 -12.81 19.87
CA GLU A 103 -11.43 -12.77 18.47
C GLU A 103 -10.90 -13.98 17.68
N GLN A 104 -11.65 -14.39 16.66
CA GLN A 104 -11.26 -15.49 15.78
C GLN A 104 -9.95 -15.16 15.05
N PHE A 105 -9.05 -16.14 14.96
CA PHE A 105 -7.82 -16.01 14.20
C PHE A 105 -8.10 -15.75 12.71
N ASN A 106 -7.41 -14.76 12.15
CA ASN A 106 -7.52 -14.40 10.74
C ASN A 106 -6.17 -13.86 10.24
N VAL A 107 -5.62 -14.45 9.20
CA VAL A 107 -4.34 -14.03 8.61
C VAL A 107 -4.41 -12.60 8.06
N SER A 108 -5.56 -12.17 7.53
CA SER A 108 -5.74 -10.80 7.03
C SER A 108 -5.56 -9.76 8.14
N ASP A 109 -6.02 -10.06 9.36
CA ASP A 109 -5.86 -9.17 10.51
C ASP A 109 -4.40 -9.11 10.99
N LEU A 110 -3.68 -10.24 10.87
CA LEU A 110 -2.23 -10.27 11.13
C LEU A 110 -1.47 -9.35 10.16
N ASP A 111 -1.82 -9.37 8.89
CA ASP A 111 -1.20 -8.54 7.85
C ASP A 111 -1.56 -7.06 8.02
N ALA A 112 -2.82 -6.78 8.35
CA ALA A 112 -3.29 -5.44 8.68
C ALA A 112 -2.55 -4.88 9.92
N GLU A 113 -2.36 -5.69 10.95
CA GLU A 113 -1.61 -5.29 12.15
C GLU A 113 -0.13 -5.03 11.85
N ARG A 114 0.54 -5.86 11.03
CA ARG A 114 1.92 -5.58 10.57
C ARG A 114 1.98 -4.23 9.84
N SER A 115 1.01 -3.96 8.98
CA SER A 115 0.91 -2.69 8.24
C SER A 115 0.67 -1.51 9.17
N ARG A 116 -0.20 -1.65 10.19
CA ARG A 116 -0.46 -0.65 11.23
C ARG A 116 0.79 -0.34 12.04
N ILE A 117 1.50 -1.37 12.51
CA ILE A 117 2.74 -1.21 13.27
C ILE A 117 3.84 -0.54 12.43
N SER A 118 3.98 -0.94 11.16
CA SER A 118 4.91 -0.28 10.24
C SER A 118 4.60 1.22 10.10
N THR A 119 3.33 1.57 9.91
CA THR A 119 2.87 2.97 9.84
C THR A 119 3.12 3.71 11.15
N LEU A 120 2.87 3.07 12.30
CA LEU A 120 3.17 3.64 13.61
C LEU A 120 4.66 3.98 13.76
N LEU A 121 5.54 3.06 13.39
CA LEU A 121 7.00 3.24 13.44
C LEU A 121 7.47 4.30 12.43
N ARG A 122 6.96 4.29 11.21
CA ARG A 122 7.28 5.30 10.20
C ARG A 122 6.84 6.70 10.61
N ASN A 123 5.75 6.81 11.36
CA ASN A 123 5.32 8.08 11.96
C ASN A 123 6.18 8.52 13.16
N ARG A 124 7.11 7.67 13.59
CA ARG A 124 8.07 7.93 14.68
C ARG A 124 9.53 7.93 14.21
N GLY A 125 9.74 8.17 12.92
CA GLY A 125 11.07 8.35 12.35
C GLY A 125 11.60 7.14 11.57
N TYR A 126 11.07 5.96 11.69
CA TYR A 126 11.64 4.75 11.09
C TYR A 126 11.33 4.68 9.58
N PHE A 127 11.97 5.52 8.80
CA PHE A 127 11.70 5.73 7.36
C PHE A 127 11.73 4.43 6.54
N TYR A 128 12.72 3.58 6.77
CA TYR A 128 12.90 2.34 6.02
C TYR A 128 12.12 1.15 6.58
N PHE A 129 11.39 1.32 7.68
CA PHE A 129 10.65 0.20 8.27
C PHE A 129 9.49 -0.24 7.37
N ARG A 130 9.34 -1.58 7.19
CA ARG A 130 8.32 -2.21 6.33
C ARG A 130 7.55 -3.30 7.07
N PRO A 131 6.30 -3.61 6.68
CA PRO A 131 5.56 -4.74 7.26
C PRO A 131 6.29 -6.07 7.15
N ASP A 132 7.01 -6.31 6.04
CA ASP A 132 7.75 -7.55 5.76
C ASP A 132 8.94 -7.79 6.71
N TYR A 133 9.33 -6.79 7.47
CA TYR A 133 10.38 -6.91 8.49
C TYR A 133 9.87 -7.52 9.80
N MET A 134 8.61 -7.90 9.85
CA MET A 134 7.96 -8.54 10.99
C MET A 134 7.33 -9.86 10.57
N LYS A 135 7.41 -10.85 11.44
CA LYS A 135 6.71 -12.13 11.29
C LYS A 135 6.08 -12.57 12.59
N TYR A 136 5.01 -13.35 12.49
CA TYR A 136 4.40 -13.98 13.65
C TYR A 136 4.97 -15.38 13.86
N GLN A 137 5.10 -15.73 15.13
CA GLN A 137 5.20 -17.11 15.61
C GLN A 137 3.92 -17.41 16.36
N ALA A 138 3.20 -18.44 15.93
CA ALA A 138 1.97 -18.89 16.54
C ALA A 138 2.25 -20.13 17.40
N ASP A 139 1.64 -20.17 18.57
CA ASP A 139 1.67 -21.30 19.48
C ASP A 139 0.24 -21.71 19.78
N THR A 140 -0.14 -22.93 19.37
CA THR A 140 -1.47 -23.51 19.53
C THR A 140 -1.50 -24.63 20.60
N LEU A 141 -0.38 -24.88 21.27
CA LEU A 141 -0.24 -25.99 22.22
C LEU A 141 -0.57 -25.59 23.66
N LEU A 142 -0.43 -24.29 23.97
CA LEU A 142 -0.61 -23.79 25.34
C LEU A 142 -2.05 -23.85 25.82
N ASN A 143 -2.99 -23.53 24.92
CA ASN A 143 -4.42 -23.46 25.25
C ASN A 143 -5.23 -24.04 24.07
N PRO A 144 -5.92 -25.19 24.26
CA PRO A 144 -6.70 -25.80 23.18
C PRO A 144 -7.76 -24.84 22.59
N GLY A 145 -7.85 -24.81 21.27
CA GLY A 145 -8.77 -23.92 20.56
C GLY A 145 -8.33 -22.44 20.54
N HIS A 146 -7.15 -22.13 21.03
CA HIS A 146 -6.60 -20.77 21.06
C HIS A 146 -5.20 -20.72 20.46
N VAL A 147 -4.79 -19.53 20.04
CA VAL A 147 -3.46 -19.27 19.48
C VAL A 147 -2.82 -18.08 20.18
N SER A 148 -1.64 -18.32 20.76
CA SER A 148 -0.77 -17.25 21.29
C SER A 148 0.18 -16.78 20.20
N LEU A 149 0.21 -15.48 19.94
CA LEU A 149 0.97 -14.86 18.85
C LEU A 149 2.17 -14.09 19.38
N ARG A 150 3.34 -14.32 18.80
CA ARG A 150 4.56 -13.52 19.04
C ARG A 150 4.98 -12.82 17.77
N LEU A 151 4.91 -11.49 17.77
CA LEU A 151 5.46 -10.69 16.69
C LEU A 151 6.95 -10.47 16.94
N ILE A 152 7.77 -10.91 16.00
CA ILE A 152 9.22 -10.82 16.05
C ILE A 152 9.79 -10.21 14.78
N PRO A 153 11.00 -9.61 14.81
CA PRO A 153 11.67 -9.18 13.60
C PRO A 153 12.10 -10.39 12.75
N VAL A 154 12.18 -10.21 11.44
CA VAL A 154 12.79 -11.20 10.55
C VAL A 154 14.31 -11.28 10.81
N PRO A 155 14.94 -12.44 10.62
CA PRO A 155 16.40 -12.54 10.67
C PRO A 155 17.03 -11.60 9.62
N GLY A 156 18.13 -10.93 9.99
CA GLY A 156 18.82 -10.01 9.06
C GLY A 156 18.08 -8.69 8.83
N LEU A 157 17.22 -8.25 9.76
CA LEU A 157 16.60 -6.92 9.70
C LEU A 157 17.67 -5.84 9.50
N PRO A 158 17.59 -5.01 8.41
CA PRO A 158 18.60 -4.00 8.13
C PRO A 158 18.73 -2.96 9.25
N ASP A 159 19.95 -2.56 9.60
CA ASP A 159 20.20 -1.54 10.62
C ASP A 159 19.53 -0.21 10.30
N ALA A 160 19.46 0.16 9.01
CA ALA A 160 18.74 1.33 8.56
C ALA A 160 17.25 1.31 8.94
N ALA A 161 16.62 0.15 9.01
CA ALA A 161 15.23 0.02 9.43
C ALA A 161 15.05 0.08 10.97
N GLN A 162 16.12 -0.05 11.73
CA GLN A 162 16.07 -0.13 13.19
C GLN A 162 16.29 1.21 13.90
N ARG A 163 16.50 2.30 13.16
CA ARG A 163 16.77 3.63 13.71
C ARG A 163 15.83 4.69 13.13
N PRO A 164 15.59 5.77 13.89
CA PRO A 164 14.82 6.91 13.39
C PRO A 164 15.67 7.82 12.51
N TYR A 165 15.00 8.47 11.57
CA TYR A 165 15.55 9.48 10.66
C TYR A 165 14.94 10.85 10.91
N TYR A 166 15.72 11.88 10.63
CA TYR A 166 15.34 13.28 10.78
C TYR A 166 15.29 13.96 9.41
N VAL A 167 14.38 14.88 9.23
CA VAL A 167 14.29 15.69 8.01
C VAL A 167 15.33 16.82 8.08
N GLY A 168 16.20 16.86 7.08
CA GLY A 168 17.27 17.84 6.90
C GLY A 168 16.87 19.02 6.02
N LYS A 169 17.73 19.36 5.06
CA LYS A 169 17.51 20.45 4.10
C LYS A 169 16.41 20.12 3.11
N THR A 170 15.71 21.16 2.64
CA THR A 170 14.68 21.03 1.62
C THR A 170 15.07 21.83 0.39
N SER A 171 15.23 21.14 -0.75
CA SER A 171 15.54 21.73 -2.06
C SER A 171 14.35 21.56 -3.00
N VAL A 172 13.98 22.63 -3.69
CA VAL A 172 12.84 22.71 -4.59
C VAL A 172 13.35 23.01 -5.99
N PHE A 173 12.99 22.17 -6.96
CA PHE A 173 13.36 22.32 -8.37
C PHE A 173 12.09 22.56 -9.19
N LEU A 174 11.91 23.81 -9.66
CA LEU A 174 10.78 24.24 -10.46
C LEU A 174 11.20 24.33 -11.93
N TYR A 175 10.77 23.36 -12.70
CA TYR A 175 11.00 23.30 -14.14
C TYR A 175 10.02 24.19 -14.89
N GLY A 176 10.45 24.72 -16.02
CA GLY A 176 9.60 25.49 -16.92
C GLY A 176 8.43 24.67 -17.50
N LYS A 177 7.46 25.32 -18.12
CA LYS A 177 6.26 24.68 -18.70
C LYS A 177 6.57 23.67 -19.81
N GLY A 178 7.67 23.87 -20.52
CA GLY A 178 8.19 22.93 -21.52
C GLY A 178 9.16 21.88 -20.95
N GLY A 179 9.38 21.87 -19.62
CA GLY A 179 10.33 20.97 -18.97
C GLY A 179 11.75 21.56 -18.88
N GLU A 180 11.92 22.86 -19.15
CA GLU A 180 13.23 23.52 -19.11
C GLU A 180 13.82 23.49 -17.70
N ALA A 181 15.11 23.19 -17.62
CA ALA A 181 15.82 23.08 -16.35
C ALA A 181 15.90 24.42 -15.60
N PRO A 182 15.87 24.41 -14.27
CA PRO A 182 16.08 25.60 -13.46
C PRO A 182 17.45 26.24 -13.76
N ASN A 183 17.47 27.56 -13.88
CA ASN A 183 18.67 28.37 -14.20
C ASN A 183 18.90 29.51 -13.20
N SER A 184 18.06 29.61 -12.19
CA SER A 184 18.12 30.64 -11.14
C SER A 184 17.88 29.99 -9.79
N THR A 185 18.46 30.57 -8.72
CA THR A 185 18.36 30.04 -7.36
C THR A 185 17.97 31.13 -6.39
N LEU A 186 17.13 30.80 -5.42
CA LEU A 186 16.73 31.66 -4.32
C LEU A 186 16.74 30.85 -3.02
N GLU A 187 17.43 31.33 -2.02
CA GLU A 187 17.29 30.83 -0.64
C GLU A 187 16.17 31.60 0.08
N TYR A 188 15.20 30.86 0.63
CA TYR A 188 14.10 31.46 1.37
C TYR A 188 13.76 30.66 2.62
N ARG A 189 14.07 31.19 3.81
CA ARG A 189 13.77 30.59 5.12
C ARG A 189 14.21 29.13 5.24
N GLY A 190 15.42 28.82 4.72
CA GLY A 190 15.97 27.46 4.75
C GLY A 190 15.46 26.53 3.65
N LEU A 191 14.72 27.04 2.66
CA LEU A 191 14.44 26.36 1.41
C LEU A 191 15.40 26.81 0.33
N ASP A 192 16.05 25.87 -0.35
CA ASP A 192 16.86 26.12 -1.55
C ASP A 192 15.94 25.96 -2.77
N ILE A 193 15.54 27.08 -3.40
CA ILE A 193 14.58 27.08 -4.50
C ILE A 193 15.31 27.34 -5.82
N HIS A 194 15.32 26.34 -6.70
CA HIS A 194 15.84 26.42 -8.05
C HIS A 194 14.67 26.60 -9.02
N TYR A 195 14.68 27.59 -9.89
CA TYR A 195 13.57 27.89 -10.79
C TYR A 195 14.05 28.35 -12.18
N TYR A 196 13.17 28.24 -13.19
CA TYR A 196 13.43 28.64 -14.57
C TYR A 196 12.98 30.07 -14.82
N LYS A 197 13.89 30.93 -15.29
CA LYS A 197 13.71 32.35 -15.63
C LYS A 197 13.03 33.20 -14.56
N LYS A 198 11.72 33.01 -14.36
CA LYS A 198 10.91 33.78 -13.40
C LYS A 198 10.16 32.83 -12.48
N MET A 199 10.16 33.13 -11.20
CA MET A 199 9.42 32.37 -10.21
C MET A 199 7.91 32.54 -10.44
N GLN A 200 7.21 31.41 -10.67
CA GLN A 200 5.76 31.40 -10.95
C GLN A 200 4.92 31.22 -9.66
N VAL A 201 5.55 30.81 -8.57
CA VAL A 201 4.92 30.58 -7.27
C VAL A 201 5.62 31.45 -6.23
N ARG A 202 4.87 32.08 -5.34
CA ARG A 202 5.47 32.90 -4.26
C ARG A 202 6.29 32.02 -3.30
N PRO A 203 7.53 32.40 -2.94
CA PRO A 203 8.39 31.61 -2.03
C PRO A 203 7.72 31.29 -0.69
N ASN A 204 6.96 32.23 -0.13
CA ASN A 204 6.23 32.04 1.11
C ASN A 204 5.17 30.94 1.02
N MET A 205 4.58 30.73 -0.16
CA MET A 205 3.62 29.65 -0.42
C MET A 205 4.30 28.28 -0.35
N LEU A 206 5.44 28.14 -1.05
CA LEU A 206 6.27 26.91 -0.98
C LEU A 206 6.72 26.63 0.44
N TYR A 207 7.19 27.66 1.16
CA TYR A 207 7.58 27.53 2.55
C TYR A 207 6.44 27.02 3.44
N ARG A 208 5.24 27.58 3.30
CA ARG A 208 4.06 27.15 4.09
C ARG A 208 3.65 25.71 3.82
N TRP A 209 3.81 25.22 2.60
CA TRP A 209 3.46 23.85 2.24
C TRP A 209 4.53 22.83 2.59
N LEU A 210 5.81 23.20 2.39
CA LEU A 210 6.96 22.32 2.63
C LEU A 210 7.49 22.39 4.05
N ASN A 211 7.02 23.36 4.86
CA ASN A 211 7.49 23.50 6.24
C ASN A 211 7.06 22.28 7.07
N TYR A 212 7.98 21.34 7.16
CA TYR A 212 7.78 20.09 7.88
C TYR A 212 7.46 20.31 9.36
N GLN A 213 7.96 21.38 9.96
CA GLN A 213 7.73 21.75 11.36
C GLN A 213 6.33 22.33 11.61
N ALA A 214 5.68 22.93 10.60
CA ALA A 214 4.34 23.49 10.72
C ALA A 214 3.26 22.46 11.07
N TYR A 215 3.54 21.17 10.84
CA TYR A 215 2.61 20.07 11.16
C TYR A 215 2.78 19.49 12.57
N VAL A 216 3.66 20.06 13.38
CA VAL A 216 3.80 19.68 14.79
C VAL A 216 2.66 20.34 15.58
N ARG A 217 1.77 19.52 16.13
CA ARG A 217 0.59 19.99 16.88
C ARG A 217 0.89 20.74 18.16
N ASN A 218 2.09 20.52 18.74
CA ASN A 218 2.45 21.09 20.03
C ASN A 218 3.61 22.08 19.84
N ASP A 219 3.39 23.36 20.18
CA ASP A 219 4.36 24.44 20.02
C ASP A 219 5.65 24.21 20.80
N SER A 220 5.59 23.57 21.97
CA SER A 220 6.78 23.21 22.76
C SER A 220 7.70 22.20 22.05
N LEU A 221 7.16 21.41 21.10
CA LEU A 221 7.92 20.44 20.32
C LEU A 221 8.46 21.00 19.00
N ARG A 222 7.99 22.17 18.55
CA ARG A 222 8.41 22.75 17.25
C ARG A 222 9.91 23.04 17.19
N ASN A 223 10.50 23.46 18.28
CA ASN A 223 11.94 23.80 18.36
C ASN A 223 12.82 22.65 18.84
N SER A 224 12.24 21.47 19.08
CA SER A 224 12.98 20.29 19.51
C SER A 224 13.45 19.45 18.34
N ALA A 225 14.43 18.57 18.56
CA ALA A 225 14.85 17.56 17.58
C ALA A 225 13.65 16.69 17.10
N HIS A 226 12.63 16.51 17.93
CA HIS A 226 11.40 15.79 17.58
C HIS A 226 10.59 16.47 16.48
N SER A 227 10.69 17.78 16.29
CA SER A 227 10.00 18.50 15.23
C SER A 227 10.47 18.09 13.84
N ARG A 228 11.75 17.71 13.71
CA ARG A 228 12.37 17.24 12.47
C ARG A 228 12.32 15.73 12.29
N LEU A 229 11.79 14.98 13.25
CA LEU A 229 11.66 13.53 13.15
C LEU A 229 10.77 13.18 11.94
N TYR A 230 11.24 12.28 11.07
CA TYR A 230 10.46 11.86 9.92
C TYR A 230 9.08 11.31 10.35
N SER A 231 8.07 11.56 9.54
CA SER A 231 6.72 11.02 9.72
C SER A 231 6.05 10.81 8.36
N GLN A 232 5.62 9.60 8.11
CA GLN A 232 4.89 9.25 6.89
C GLN A 232 3.62 10.09 6.74
N TYR A 233 2.90 10.33 7.83
CA TYR A 233 1.71 11.18 7.83
C TYR A 233 2.00 12.59 7.31
N ARG A 234 3.11 13.21 7.77
CA ARG A 234 3.50 14.55 7.30
C ARG A 234 3.90 14.54 5.82
N GLN A 235 4.66 13.53 5.39
CA GLN A 235 5.01 13.37 3.98
C GLN A 235 3.76 13.29 3.11
N THR A 236 2.81 12.41 3.45
CA THR A 236 1.56 12.26 2.71
C THR A 236 0.77 13.57 2.67
N ARG A 237 0.66 14.27 3.80
CA ARG A 237 -0.04 15.57 3.87
C ARG A 237 0.59 16.65 3.01
N ILE A 238 1.92 16.72 2.95
CA ILE A 238 2.63 17.66 2.07
C ILE A 238 2.34 17.31 0.62
N GLN A 239 2.44 16.03 0.25
CA GLN A 239 2.20 15.55 -1.11
C GLN A 239 0.76 15.80 -1.56
N GLU A 240 -0.23 15.48 -0.73
CA GLU A 240 -1.65 15.77 -0.98
C GLU A 240 -1.90 17.26 -1.26
N ARG A 241 -1.37 18.14 -0.41
CA ARG A 241 -1.54 19.59 -0.58
C ARG A 241 -0.91 20.12 -1.86
N LEU A 242 0.28 19.64 -2.20
CA LEU A 242 0.95 20.04 -3.43
C LEU A 242 0.19 19.55 -4.67
N SER A 243 -0.34 18.32 -4.63
CA SER A 243 -1.14 17.77 -5.74
C SER A 243 -2.47 18.48 -5.93
N GLN A 244 -3.10 18.98 -4.85
CA GLN A 244 -4.36 19.72 -4.92
C GLN A 244 -4.25 21.08 -5.60
N LEU A 245 -3.04 21.60 -5.81
CA LEU A 245 -2.85 22.93 -6.41
C LEU A 245 -3.18 22.98 -7.89
N SER A 246 -3.21 21.83 -8.58
CA SER A 246 -3.53 21.73 -10.03
C SER A 246 -2.71 22.67 -10.95
N ILE A 247 -1.58 23.21 -10.44
CA ILE A 247 -0.67 24.09 -11.19
C ILE A 247 0.55 23.32 -11.72
N PHE A 248 0.73 22.08 -11.25
CA PHE A 248 1.84 21.23 -11.63
C PHE A 248 1.35 20.07 -12.51
N ARG A 249 1.91 19.94 -13.69
CA ARG A 249 1.74 18.78 -14.56
C ARG A 249 2.48 17.55 -14.02
N TYR A 250 3.64 17.77 -13.41
CA TYR A 250 4.44 16.75 -12.77
C TYR A 250 4.89 17.23 -11.39
N LEU A 251 4.83 16.34 -10.41
CA LEU A 251 5.27 16.62 -9.04
C LEU A 251 5.83 15.35 -8.42
N ASP A 252 7.08 15.44 -7.95
CA ASP A 252 7.76 14.36 -7.24
C ASP A 252 8.41 14.88 -5.97
N LEU A 253 8.09 14.25 -4.83
CA LEU A 253 8.59 14.59 -3.51
C LEU A 253 9.40 13.42 -2.96
N GLN A 254 10.70 13.56 -2.95
CA GLN A 254 11.64 12.55 -2.51
C GLN A 254 12.27 12.88 -1.16
N TYR A 255 12.53 11.84 -0.37
CA TYR A 255 13.31 11.88 0.86
C TYR A 255 14.60 11.08 0.62
N ILE A 256 15.72 11.73 0.57
CA ILE A 256 17.01 11.16 0.16
C ILE A 256 17.98 11.26 1.33
N PRO A 257 18.71 10.17 1.69
CA PRO A 257 19.78 10.27 2.69
C PRO A 257 20.74 11.40 2.37
N GLN A 258 21.15 12.14 3.40
CA GLN A 258 22.07 13.27 3.25
C GLN A 258 23.43 12.81 2.73
N ASP A 259 23.87 11.64 3.15
CA ASP A 259 25.11 11.01 2.72
C ASP A 259 24.92 9.48 2.60
N SER A 260 25.91 8.81 2.04
CA SER A 260 25.91 7.35 1.84
C SER A 260 26.50 6.55 3.01
N THR A 261 26.78 7.20 4.13
CA THR A 261 27.35 6.51 5.29
C THR A 261 26.32 5.62 5.98
N ALA A 262 26.78 4.48 6.51
CA ALA A 262 25.90 3.57 7.23
C ALA A 262 25.29 4.20 8.50
N THR A 263 25.86 5.30 8.99
CA THR A 263 25.40 6.03 10.20
C THR A 263 24.49 7.20 9.88
N CYS A 264 24.27 7.56 8.60
CA CYS A 264 23.40 8.65 8.21
C CYS A 264 21.99 8.47 8.78
N ASP A 265 21.53 9.47 9.53
CA ASP A 265 20.18 9.51 10.12
C ASP A 265 19.36 10.71 9.60
N THR A 266 19.87 11.43 8.61
CA THR A 266 19.27 12.65 8.07
C THR A 266 18.80 12.43 6.64
N LEU A 267 17.55 12.81 6.35
CA LEU A 267 16.91 12.76 5.05
C LEU A 267 16.72 14.17 4.51
N ASN A 268 17.37 14.49 3.41
CA ASN A 268 17.11 15.73 2.67
C ASN A 268 15.85 15.56 1.82
N VAL A 269 15.03 16.61 1.76
CA VAL A 269 13.81 16.64 0.97
C VAL A 269 14.10 17.29 -0.38
N ARG A 270 13.76 16.61 -1.46
CA ARG A 270 13.84 17.14 -2.83
C ARG A 270 12.44 17.15 -3.42
N LEU A 271 11.96 18.34 -3.75
CA LEU A 271 10.74 18.52 -4.54
C LEU A 271 11.12 18.86 -5.97
N GLN A 272 10.65 18.07 -6.93
CA GLN A 272 10.74 18.37 -8.36
C GLN A 272 9.34 18.61 -8.89
N ALA A 273 9.11 19.75 -9.54
CA ALA A 273 7.81 20.07 -10.09
C ALA A 273 7.94 20.78 -11.44
N THR A 274 7.11 20.37 -12.40
CA THR A 274 6.97 21.03 -13.71
C THR A 274 5.62 21.70 -13.76
N PHE A 275 5.59 22.98 -14.13
CA PHE A 275 4.35 23.72 -14.25
C PHE A 275 3.51 23.22 -15.43
N ASP A 276 2.21 23.25 -15.26
CA ASP A 276 1.26 22.97 -16.34
C ASP A 276 1.09 24.21 -17.24
N LYS A 277 0.62 23.98 -18.46
CA LYS A 277 0.17 25.07 -19.32
C LYS A 277 -1.13 25.64 -18.75
N PRO A 278 -1.28 26.98 -18.72
CA PRO A 278 -2.43 27.58 -18.05
C PRO A 278 -3.78 27.32 -18.73
N TYR A 279 -3.80 26.92 -20.01
CA TYR A 279 -5.00 26.59 -20.77
C TYR A 279 -4.67 25.60 -21.87
N ASP A 280 -5.35 24.45 -21.89
CA ASP A 280 -5.49 23.56 -23.05
C ASP A 280 -6.95 23.71 -23.49
N ALA A 281 -7.20 24.53 -24.52
CA ALA A 281 -8.53 24.67 -25.15
C ALA A 281 -8.51 23.82 -26.43
N GLU A 282 -9.09 22.62 -26.40
CA GLU A 282 -9.44 21.88 -27.62
C GLU A 282 -10.80 22.33 -28.12
N LEU A 283 -10.82 22.96 -29.30
CA LEU A 283 -12.05 23.27 -30.03
C LEU A 283 -12.36 22.13 -31.00
N GLU A 284 -13.21 21.20 -30.57
CA GLU A 284 -13.79 20.19 -31.47
C GLU A 284 -14.94 20.78 -32.28
N PHE A 285 -14.75 20.98 -33.57
CA PHE A 285 -15.84 21.30 -34.52
C PHE A 285 -16.43 19.99 -35.05
N ASN A 286 -17.52 19.53 -34.49
CA ASN A 286 -18.30 18.41 -35.01
C ASN A 286 -19.34 18.93 -36.04
N LEU A 287 -18.99 18.89 -37.33
CA LEU A 287 -19.94 19.13 -38.44
C LEU A 287 -20.71 17.84 -38.73
N THR A 288 -21.90 17.71 -38.14
CA THR A 288 -22.86 16.66 -38.48
C THR A 288 -23.73 17.14 -39.65
N THR A 289 -23.46 16.70 -40.89
CA THR A 289 -24.40 16.84 -42.02
C THR A 289 -25.46 15.74 -41.89
N LYS A 290 -26.66 16.11 -41.48
CA LYS A 290 -27.83 15.23 -41.62
C LYS A 290 -28.28 15.33 -43.09
N SER A 291 -28.09 14.25 -43.83
CA SER A 291 -28.74 14.11 -45.16
C SER A 291 -30.22 13.73 -44.94
N ASN A 292 -31.04 14.67 -44.52
CA ASN A 292 -32.49 14.57 -44.66
C ASN A 292 -32.88 15.34 -45.89
N ASN A 293 -33.21 14.61 -46.95
CA ASN A 293 -33.89 15.08 -48.14
C ASN A 293 -35.30 15.56 -47.75
N GLN A 294 -35.42 16.74 -47.15
CA GLN A 294 -36.69 17.47 -47.02
C GLN A 294 -36.45 18.88 -47.50
N THR A 295 -36.72 19.06 -48.77
CA THR A 295 -37.09 20.35 -49.36
C THR A 295 -38.45 20.71 -48.82
N GLY A 296 -38.55 21.78 -48.08
CA GLY A 296 -39.75 22.48 -47.68
C GLY A 296 -39.38 23.93 -47.40
#